data_7463bbb1bef25f396ee72accd1091551
#
_entry.id   7463bbb1bef25f396ee72accd1091551
#
_cell.length_a   1.000
_cell.length_b   1.000
_cell.length_c   1.000
_cell.angle_alpha   90.00
_cell.angle_beta   90.00
_cell.angle_gamma   90.00
#
_symmetry.space_group_name_H-M   'P 1'
#
loop_
_entity.id
_entity.type
_entity.pdbx_description
1 polymer ?
#
loop_
_entity_poly.entity_id
_entity_poly.type
_entity_poly.pdbx_seq_one_letter_code
_entity_poly.pdbx_strand_id
1 'polypeptide(L)'
;MFRAPDLIARFWPVFKPRRGLLVVRMDGIGDMVLFRGALDHYSEVFGIAREDITVLGCASWAVIADVIFAGYRVYTIDEHAYARRPLYRFKVSLWVRNLAPAVTVCDSFLRRAMMADSLTWVSGAPRTVVSLPYINEPTRPEFLYYLSQVDDIITTGDYPTHEVIRHFRFVSAVAGSEITPTPPKIAWRSDAPPIEDGAPYVVLNPGSNEPGRRWPLACYLNIARRLLKEGYRVVFVGAQEEKTGEERMSEIGREAGVIDLIGLTGLPVLLDIINHAAGMISNDTGPAHLGIALGTPTLVIVGGGHFGSFVPYPENVTPANARFVFHEMECYHCFWRCHKRPTKFDVFPCISAIGEDRVWDEIEGLLKSGGAA
;
A
#
# COMPACT_ATOMS: atom_id res chain seq x y z
N MET A 1 14.88 24.19 -6.13
CA MET A 1 16.16 23.70 -5.58
C MET A 1 16.53 22.31 -6.12
N PHE A 2 15.62 21.34 -6.19
CA PHE A 2 15.96 19.98 -6.62
C PHE A 2 16.07 19.76 -8.14
N ARG A 3 15.53 20.65 -8.97
CA ARG A 3 15.56 20.49 -10.44
C ARG A 3 16.97 20.55 -11.05
N ALA A 4 17.92 21.28 -10.45
CA ALA A 4 19.30 21.39 -11.02
C ALA A 4 20.04 20.04 -11.00
N PRO A 5 20.07 19.27 -9.92
CA PRO A 5 20.65 17.92 -9.93
C PRO A 5 19.99 16.99 -10.95
N ASP A 6 18.66 17.05 -11.06
CA ASP A 6 17.90 16.22 -12.00
C ASP A 6 18.19 16.62 -13.45
N LEU A 7 18.31 17.92 -13.72
CA LEU A 7 18.65 18.43 -15.05
C LEU A 7 20.04 17.92 -15.51
N ILE A 8 21.05 18.03 -14.63
CA ILE A 8 22.39 17.51 -14.92
C ILE A 8 22.34 16.00 -15.19
N ALA A 9 21.64 15.25 -14.35
CA ALA A 9 21.51 13.82 -14.52
C ALA A 9 20.76 13.44 -15.81
N ARG A 10 19.69 14.18 -16.17
CA ARG A 10 18.89 13.95 -17.39
C ARG A 10 19.74 14.03 -18.67
N PHE A 11 20.66 14.97 -18.74
CA PHE A 11 21.52 15.17 -19.90
C PHE A 11 22.87 14.49 -19.79
N TRP A 12 23.09 13.71 -18.71
CA TRP A 12 24.30 12.93 -18.59
C TRP A 12 24.42 11.90 -19.74
N PRO A 13 25.58 11.80 -20.40
CA PRO A 13 25.74 10.90 -21.52
C PRO A 13 25.61 9.44 -21.11
N VAL A 14 24.91 8.67 -21.95
CA VAL A 14 24.71 7.22 -21.74
C VAL A 14 25.27 6.52 -23.00
N PHE A 15 26.29 5.68 -22.81
CA PHE A 15 27.00 5.02 -23.89
C PHE A 15 26.56 3.57 -24.15
N LYS A 16 25.55 3.09 -23.45
CA LYS A 16 25.00 1.74 -23.64
C LYS A 16 23.65 1.76 -24.36
N PRO A 17 23.29 0.66 -25.05
CA PRO A 17 22.01 0.54 -25.70
C PRO A 17 20.86 0.66 -24.66
N ARG A 18 19.76 1.30 -25.06
CA ARG A 18 18.56 1.39 -24.23
C ARG A 18 17.78 0.10 -24.35
N ARG A 19 17.45 -0.51 -23.18
CA ARG A 19 16.78 -1.81 -23.13
C ARG A 19 15.85 -1.86 -21.92
N GLY A 20 14.83 -2.71 -22.03
CA GLY A 20 13.93 -3.04 -20.93
C GLY A 20 12.97 -1.91 -20.55
N LEU A 21 12.22 -2.16 -19.51
CA LEU A 21 11.19 -1.29 -18.96
C LEU A 21 11.57 -0.87 -17.54
N LEU A 22 11.50 0.42 -17.25
CA LEU A 22 11.57 0.96 -15.89
C LEU A 22 10.15 1.32 -15.42
N VAL A 23 9.71 0.72 -14.33
CA VAL A 23 8.45 1.03 -13.65
C VAL A 23 8.76 1.83 -12.39
N VAL A 24 8.33 3.08 -12.33
CA VAL A 24 8.59 3.98 -11.19
C VAL A 24 7.40 3.94 -10.23
N ARG A 25 7.61 3.37 -9.04
CA ARG A 25 6.61 3.17 -8.00
C ARG A 25 7.10 3.71 -6.65
N MET A 26 6.92 5.00 -6.44
CA MET A 26 7.36 5.69 -5.21
C MET A 26 6.23 5.75 -4.17
N ASP A 27 5.63 4.61 -3.89
CA ASP A 27 4.42 4.45 -3.09
C ASP A 27 4.67 3.57 -1.86
N GLY A 28 3.72 3.56 -0.94
CA GLY A 28 3.72 2.70 0.24
C GLY A 28 3.45 1.22 -0.09
N ILE A 29 3.58 0.36 0.93
CA ILE A 29 3.41 -1.08 0.75
C ILE A 29 1.99 -1.46 0.33
N GLY A 30 0.96 -0.78 0.84
CA GLY A 30 -0.43 -1.01 0.45
C GLY A 30 -0.65 -0.79 -1.04
N ASP A 31 -0.13 0.34 -1.56
CA ASP A 31 -0.22 0.68 -2.99
C ASP A 31 0.50 -0.35 -3.86
N MET A 32 1.64 -0.87 -3.39
CA MET A 32 2.40 -1.90 -4.10
C MET A 32 1.62 -3.21 -4.20
N VAL A 33 0.88 -3.59 -3.16
CA VAL A 33 -0.01 -4.76 -3.17
C VAL A 33 -1.14 -4.58 -4.18
N LEU A 34 -1.77 -3.41 -4.21
CA LEU A 34 -2.85 -3.09 -5.16
C LEU A 34 -2.36 -3.08 -6.62
N PHE A 35 -1.12 -2.66 -6.85
CA PHE A 35 -0.48 -2.62 -8.16
C PHE A 35 -0.05 -3.99 -8.67
N ARG A 36 0.31 -4.92 -7.77
CA ARG A 36 1.02 -6.16 -8.11
C ARG A 36 0.36 -6.98 -9.23
N GLY A 37 -0.98 -7.10 -9.22
CA GLY A 37 -1.72 -7.85 -10.24
C GLY A 37 -1.60 -7.24 -11.64
N ALA A 38 -1.66 -5.93 -11.77
CA ALA A 38 -1.53 -5.24 -13.06
C ALA A 38 -0.12 -5.39 -13.65
N LEU A 39 0.93 -5.46 -12.82
CA LEU A 39 2.31 -5.64 -13.27
C LEU A 39 2.51 -6.94 -14.07
N ASP A 40 1.75 -7.99 -13.79
CA ASP A 40 1.88 -9.27 -14.50
C ASP A 40 1.53 -9.16 -15.99
N HIS A 41 0.77 -8.14 -16.38
CA HIS A 41 0.44 -7.85 -17.78
C HIS A 41 1.48 -7.00 -18.51
N TYR A 42 2.42 -6.36 -17.78
CA TYR A 42 3.37 -5.42 -18.40
C TYR A 42 4.31 -6.08 -19.42
N SER A 43 4.70 -7.31 -19.18
CA SER A 43 5.57 -8.05 -20.11
C SER A 43 4.91 -8.20 -21.48
N GLU A 44 3.67 -8.61 -21.52
CA GLU A 44 2.90 -8.77 -22.75
C GLU A 44 2.58 -7.42 -23.41
N VAL A 45 2.05 -6.49 -22.63
CA VAL A 45 1.57 -5.18 -23.10
C VAL A 45 2.69 -4.32 -23.69
N PHE A 46 3.90 -4.40 -23.13
CA PHE A 46 5.05 -3.65 -23.63
C PHE A 46 5.96 -4.46 -24.55
N GLY A 47 5.70 -5.76 -24.72
CA GLY A 47 6.58 -6.65 -25.52
C GLY A 47 7.98 -6.80 -24.94
N ILE A 48 8.12 -6.76 -23.60
CA ILE A 48 9.41 -6.79 -22.90
C ILE A 48 9.41 -7.98 -21.95
N ALA A 49 10.47 -8.80 -22.00
CA ALA A 49 10.59 -9.95 -21.11
C ALA A 49 10.56 -9.53 -19.63
N ARG A 50 9.94 -10.36 -18.78
CA ARG A 50 9.74 -10.06 -17.35
C ARG A 50 11.06 -9.73 -16.63
N GLU A 51 12.11 -10.46 -16.94
CA GLU A 51 13.46 -10.26 -16.40
C GLU A 51 14.11 -8.94 -16.82
N ASP A 52 13.60 -8.29 -17.88
CA ASP A 52 14.03 -6.97 -18.33
C ASP A 52 13.14 -5.83 -17.83
N ILE A 53 12.13 -6.15 -17.00
CA ILE A 53 11.34 -5.16 -16.28
C ILE A 53 11.99 -4.86 -14.94
N THR A 54 12.27 -3.59 -14.71
CA THR A 54 12.84 -3.07 -13.46
C THR A 54 11.79 -2.27 -12.72
N VAL A 55 11.46 -2.67 -11.49
CA VAL A 55 10.60 -1.91 -10.58
C VAL A 55 11.48 -1.08 -9.65
N LEU A 56 11.30 0.23 -9.67
CA LEU A 56 11.96 1.17 -8.77
C LEU A 56 10.97 1.64 -7.70
N GLY A 57 11.24 1.34 -6.45
CA GLY A 57 10.33 1.62 -5.35
C GLY A 57 10.98 2.19 -4.10
N CYS A 58 10.22 2.22 -2.99
CA CYS A 58 10.63 2.77 -1.72
C CYS A 58 11.34 1.73 -0.84
N ALA A 59 12.32 2.19 -0.05
CA ALA A 59 13.06 1.35 0.87
C ALA A 59 12.17 0.76 1.99
N SER A 60 11.03 1.37 2.27
CA SER A 60 10.09 0.94 3.30
C SER A 60 9.58 -0.50 3.17
N TRP A 61 9.59 -1.06 1.96
CA TRP A 61 9.18 -2.45 1.68
C TRP A 61 10.27 -3.30 1.01
N ALA A 62 11.51 -2.81 0.98
CA ALA A 62 12.63 -3.47 0.31
C ALA A 62 12.85 -4.93 0.75
N VAL A 63 12.68 -5.21 2.04
CA VAL A 63 12.97 -6.54 2.63
C VAL A 63 12.03 -7.66 2.18
N ILE A 64 10.92 -7.33 1.52
CA ILE A 64 9.94 -8.29 0.98
C ILE A 64 9.85 -8.22 -0.55
N ALA A 65 10.59 -7.31 -1.17
CA ALA A 65 10.53 -7.02 -2.58
C ALA A 65 10.79 -8.23 -3.47
N ASP A 66 11.84 -8.99 -3.18
CA ASP A 66 12.25 -10.15 -4.00
C ASP A 66 11.21 -11.27 -4.00
N VAL A 67 10.43 -11.40 -2.93
CA VAL A 67 9.37 -12.40 -2.84
C VAL A 67 8.11 -11.92 -3.55
N ILE A 68 7.66 -10.70 -3.24
CA ILE A 68 6.42 -10.15 -3.81
C ILE A 68 6.54 -9.90 -5.32
N PHE A 69 7.71 -9.46 -5.77
CA PHE A 69 8.00 -9.18 -7.17
C PHE A 69 8.91 -10.24 -7.81
N ALA A 70 8.77 -11.50 -7.41
CA ALA A 70 9.57 -12.60 -7.97
C ALA A 70 9.51 -12.62 -9.51
N GLY A 71 10.68 -12.73 -10.13
CA GLY A 71 10.83 -12.70 -11.60
C GLY A 71 11.02 -11.30 -12.20
N TYR A 72 10.95 -10.24 -11.41
CA TYR A 72 11.28 -8.87 -11.81
C TYR A 72 12.60 -8.42 -11.20
N ARG A 73 13.26 -7.44 -11.81
CA ARG A 73 14.36 -6.72 -11.14
C ARG A 73 13.75 -5.66 -10.23
N VAL A 74 14.06 -5.70 -8.95
CA VAL A 74 13.55 -4.70 -8.00
C VAL A 74 14.72 -3.90 -7.45
N TYR A 75 14.57 -2.58 -7.46
CA TYR A 75 15.46 -1.67 -6.78
C TYR A 75 14.66 -0.72 -5.91
N THR A 76 15.18 -0.46 -4.72
CA THR A 76 14.53 0.44 -3.77
C THR A 76 15.47 1.57 -3.40
N ILE A 77 14.91 2.74 -3.16
CA ILE A 77 15.63 3.93 -2.71
C ILE A 77 15.01 4.47 -1.44
N ASP A 78 15.82 5.13 -0.62
CA ASP A 78 15.34 5.91 0.52
C ASP A 78 14.62 7.17 -0.03
N GLU A 79 13.30 7.12 -0.04
CA GLU A 79 12.43 8.17 -0.53
C GLU A 79 12.55 9.46 0.27
N HIS A 80 12.83 9.37 1.57
CA HIS A 80 13.04 10.53 2.44
C HIS A 80 14.38 11.21 2.15
N ALA A 81 15.45 10.41 1.96
CA ALA A 81 16.75 10.93 1.56
C ALA A 81 16.69 11.52 0.15
N TYR A 82 15.97 10.88 -0.78
CA TYR A 82 15.76 11.39 -2.14
C TYR A 82 15.06 12.75 -2.12
N ALA A 83 14.06 12.92 -1.26
CA ALA A 83 13.32 14.17 -1.12
C ALA A 83 14.12 15.29 -0.44
N ARG A 84 15.08 14.98 0.43
CA ARG A 84 15.70 15.95 1.34
C ARG A 84 17.19 16.17 1.14
N ARG A 85 17.93 15.19 0.56
CA ARG A 85 19.38 15.21 0.45
C ARG A 85 19.82 15.39 -1.01
N PRO A 86 20.29 16.57 -1.44
CA PRO A 86 20.62 16.86 -2.85
C PRO A 86 21.67 15.92 -3.46
N LEU A 87 22.70 15.56 -2.71
CA LEU A 87 23.73 14.63 -3.17
C LEU A 87 23.21 13.21 -3.38
N TYR A 88 22.34 12.73 -2.47
CA TYR A 88 21.71 11.44 -2.62
C TYR A 88 20.77 11.45 -3.83
N ARG A 89 19.96 12.49 -3.97
CA ARG A 89 19.10 12.70 -5.14
C ARG A 89 19.89 12.65 -6.44
N PHE A 90 21.00 13.37 -6.50
CA PHE A 90 21.86 13.37 -7.69
C PHE A 90 22.42 11.98 -8.00
N LYS A 91 22.93 11.24 -6.99
CA LYS A 91 23.43 9.86 -7.18
C LYS A 91 22.32 8.93 -7.70
N VAL A 92 21.14 8.98 -7.12
CA VAL A 92 19.98 8.18 -7.56
C VAL A 92 19.58 8.57 -8.98
N SER A 93 19.49 9.86 -9.27
CA SER A 93 19.15 10.36 -10.62
C SER A 93 20.14 9.91 -11.68
N LEU A 94 21.45 9.96 -11.40
CA LEU A 94 22.48 9.42 -12.29
C LEU A 94 22.37 7.91 -12.48
N TRP A 95 22.09 7.19 -11.40
CA TRP A 95 21.89 5.74 -11.47
C TRP A 95 20.66 5.39 -12.32
N VAL A 96 19.52 6.06 -12.12
CA VAL A 96 18.30 5.88 -12.94
C VAL A 96 18.61 6.19 -14.41
N ARG A 97 19.32 7.27 -14.69
CA ARG A 97 19.76 7.62 -16.04
C ARG A 97 20.62 6.52 -16.68
N ASN A 98 21.51 5.93 -15.89
CA ASN A 98 22.42 4.86 -16.33
C ASN A 98 21.73 3.49 -16.43
N LEU A 99 20.49 3.30 -15.93
CA LEU A 99 19.70 2.10 -16.27
C LEU A 99 19.45 2.03 -17.78
N ALA A 100 19.35 3.18 -18.43
CA ALA A 100 19.10 3.32 -19.87
C ALA A 100 17.87 2.52 -20.35
N PRO A 101 16.70 2.69 -19.73
CA PRO A 101 15.50 1.97 -20.15
C PRO A 101 15.07 2.40 -21.56
N ALA A 102 14.50 1.48 -22.32
CA ALA A 102 13.83 1.77 -23.59
C ALA A 102 12.46 2.42 -23.36
N VAL A 103 11.78 1.99 -22.29
CA VAL A 103 10.49 2.53 -21.88
C VAL A 103 10.52 2.84 -20.39
N THR A 104 9.89 3.93 -19.96
CA THR A 104 9.66 4.22 -18.54
C THR A 104 8.17 4.46 -18.29
N VAL A 105 7.65 3.84 -17.24
CA VAL A 105 6.24 3.89 -16.84
C VAL A 105 6.10 4.41 -15.43
N CYS A 106 5.07 5.24 -15.20
CA CYS A 106 4.59 5.60 -13.88
C CYS A 106 3.05 5.66 -13.89
N ASP A 107 2.40 4.65 -13.34
CA ASP A 107 0.95 4.52 -13.33
C ASP A 107 0.27 4.92 -12.01
N SER A 108 1.02 5.47 -11.04
CA SER A 108 0.46 5.96 -9.77
C SER A 108 -0.39 7.22 -9.97
N PHE A 109 -1.61 7.24 -9.43
CA PHE A 109 -2.50 8.40 -9.50
C PHE A 109 -2.19 9.45 -8.41
N LEU A 110 -2.11 9.01 -7.14
CA LEU A 110 -1.78 9.88 -6.01
C LEU A 110 -0.27 9.91 -5.77
N ARG A 111 0.50 10.49 -6.70
CA ARG A 111 1.96 10.54 -6.62
C ARG A 111 2.48 11.95 -6.36
N ARG A 112 3.78 12.05 -6.09
CA ARG A 112 4.48 13.32 -5.92
C ARG A 112 5.31 13.62 -7.17
N ALA A 113 5.03 14.72 -7.86
CA ALA A 113 5.70 15.11 -9.09
C ALA A 113 7.22 15.18 -8.94
N MET A 114 7.73 15.82 -7.88
CA MET A 114 9.16 15.95 -7.59
C MET A 114 9.83 14.63 -7.16
N MET A 115 9.10 13.52 -7.17
CA MET A 115 9.61 12.19 -6.85
C MET A 115 9.38 11.25 -8.03
N ALA A 116 8.17 10.81 -8.28
CA ALA A 116 7.87 9.82 -9.33
C ALA A 116 8.05 10.39 -10.74
N ASP A 117 7.46 11.55 -11.04
CA ASP A 117 7.60 12.14 -12.38
C ASP A 117 9.03 12.64 -12.64
N SER A 118 9.73 13.12 -11.61
CA SER A 118 11.14 13.49 -11.72
C SER A 118 12.00 12.27 -12.07
N LEU A 119 11.82 11.12 -11.43
CA LEU A 119 12.56 9.88 -11.73
C LEU A 119 12.22 9.36 -13.14
N THR A 120 10.93 9.41 -13.50
CA THR A 120 10.46 9.06 -14.85
C THR A 120 11.17 9.94 -15.90
N TRP A 121 11.18 11.25 -15.71
CA TRP A 121 11.83 12.19 -16.59
C TRP A 121 13.35 11.98 -16.67
N VAL A 122 14.01 11.84 -15.52
CA VAL A 122 15.49 11.67 -15.45
C VAL A 122 15.96 10.40 -16.17
N SER A 123 15.17 9.34 -16.21
CA SER A 123 15.49 8.10 -16.92
C SER A 123 15.94 8.35 -18.36
N GLY A 124 15.33 9.37 -18.98
CA GLY A 124 15.58 9.74 -20.37
C GLY A 124 15.25 8.64 -21.36
N ALA A 125 14.28 7.77 -21.01
CA ALA A 125 13.75 6.78 -21.94
C ALA A 125 13.23 7.45 -23.21
N PRO A 126 13.38 6.82 -24.39
CA PRO A 126 12.81 7.32 -25.65
C PRO A 126 11.29 7.21 -25.68
N ARG A 127 10.66 6.38 -24.82
CA ARG A 127 9.21 6.33 -24.62
C ARG A 127 8.89 6.39 -23.12
N THR A 128 8.00 7.31 -22.76
CA THR A 128 7.50 7.50 -21.39
C THR A 128 5.98 7.44 -21.38
N VAL A 129 5.42 6.57 -20.54
CA VAL A 129 3.98 6.37 -20.43
C VAL A 129 3.57 6.58 -18.98
N VAL A 130 2.69 7.54 -18.71
CA VAL A 130 2.28 7.85 -17.33
C VAL A 130 0.76 7.92 -17.20
N SER A 131 0.23 7.60 -16.01
CA SER A 131 -1.15 7.94 -15.71
C SER A 131 -1.29 9.46 -15.49
N LEU A 132 -2.44 10.01 -15.85
CA LEU A 132 -2.79 11.36 -15.42
C LEU A 132 -2.91 11.37 -13.88
N PRO A 133 -2.09 12.17 -13.16
CA PRO A 133 -2.10 12.16 -11.69
C PRO A 133 -3.25 12.99 -11.13
N TYR A 134 -3.51 12.84 -9.83
CA TYR A 134 -4.32 13.82 -9.11
C TYR A 134 -3.57 15.15 -9.00
N ILE A 135 -4.14 16.19 -9.59
CA ILE A 135 -3.54 17.53 -9.62
C ILE A 135 -4.40 18.48 -8.80
N ASN A 136 -3.81 19.12 -7.80
CA ASN A 136 -4.40 20.23 -7.08
C ASN A 136 -3.65 21.53 -7.37
N GLU A 137 -4.24 22.67 -6.99
CA GLU A 137 -3.66 24.00 -7.22
C GLU A 137 -2.18 24.13 -6.81
N PRO A 138 -1.76 23.75 -5.57
CA PRO A 138 -0.37 23.90 -5.14
C PRO A 138 0.63 23.05 -5.93
N THR A 139 0.23 21.89 -6.44
CA THR A 139 1.12 20.94 -7.14
C THR A 139 1.06 21.09 -8.66
N ARG A 140 0.08 21.83 -9.17
CA ARG A 140 -0.16 21.99 -10.61
C ARG A 140 1.07 22.41 -11.43
N PRO A 141 1.86 23.43 -11.02
CA PRO A 141 3.02 23.84 -11.83
C PRO A 141 4.08 22.76 -11.96
N GLU A 142 4.27 21.92 -10.93
CA GLU A 142 5.24 20.82 -10.95
C GLU A 142 4.77 19.72 -11.88
N PHE A 143 3.51 19.31 -11.80
CA PHE A 143 2.93 18.30 -12.69
C PHE A 143 2.95 18.76 -14.15
N LEU A 144 2.51 19.99 -14.44
CA LEU A 144 2.52 20.51 -15.80
C LEU A 144 3.94 20.51 -16.41
N TYR A 145 4.96 20.83 -15.60
CA TYR A 145 6.35 20.80 -16.06
C TYR A 145 6.77 19.39 -16.50
N TYR A 146 6.45 18.35 -15.75
CA TYR A 146 6.84 16.99 -16.11
C TYR A 146 5.92 16.38 -17.19
N LEU A 147 4.62 16.57 -17.08
CA LEU A 147 3.65 16.04 -18.04
C LEU A 147 3.83 16.58 -19.47
N SER A 148 4.32 17.83 -19.60
CA SER A 148 4.65 18.40 -20.92
C SER A 148 5.84 17.72 -21.60
N GLN A 149 6.51 16.78 -20.95
CA GLN A 149 7.74 16.13 -21.40
C GLN A 149 7.61 14.60 -21.48
N VAL A 150 6.40 14.06 -21.32
CA VAL A 150 6.12 12.63 -21.49
C VAL A 150 5.43 12.38 -22.84
N ASP A 151 5.58 11.17 -23.35
CA ASP A 151 5.03 10.81 -24.68
C ASP A 151 3.55 10.45 -24.60
N ASP A 152 3.19 9.62 -23.62
CA ASP A 152 1.82 9.13 -23.46
C ASP A 152 1.27 9.44 -22.06
N ILE A 153 0.09 10.07 -21.97
CA ILE A 153 -0.62 10.31 -20.71
C ILE A 153 -1.93 9.53 -20.76
N ILE A 154 -2.10 8.58 -19.84
CA ILE A 154 -3.28 7.70 -19.76
C ILE A 154 -4.22 8.21 -18.67
N THR A 155 -5.47 8.46 -19.05
CA THR A 155 -6.54 8.75 -18.07
C THR A 155 -7.09 7.45 -17.51
N THR A 156 -6.97 7.26 -16.18
CA THR A 156 -7.38 6.03 -15.49
C THR A 156 -8.69 6.19 -14.71
N GLY A 157 -9.31 7.34 -14.80
CA GLY A 157 -10.59 7.68 -14.15
C GLY A 157 -10.44 8.81 -13.13
N ASP A 158 -11.56 9.42 -12.78
CA ASP A 158 -11.62 10.52 -11.82
C ASP A 158 -11.49 10.01 -10.36
N TYR A 159 -11.17 10.91 -9.44
CA TYR A 159 -11.23 10.61 -8.01
C TYR A 159 -12.72 10.49 -7.58
N PRO A 160 -13.10 9.45 -6.82
CA PRO A 160 -12.32 8.43 -6.14
C PRO A 160 -12.33 7.03 -6.82
N THR A 161 -11.86 6.90 -8.04
CA THR A 161 -11.70 5.57 -8.62
C THR A 161 -10.71 4.74 -7.80
N HIS A 162 -11.01 3.46 -7.56
CA HIS A 162 -10.15 2.55 -6.79
C HIS A 162 -8.84 2.24 -7.53
N GLU A 163 -7.71 2.19 -6.78
CA GLU A 163 -6.37 2.02 -7.36
C GLU A 163 -6.21 0.74 -8.19
N VAL A 164 -6.76 -0.41 -7.75
CA VAL A 164 -6.75 -1.65 -8.57
C VAL A 164 -7.39 -1.38 -9.94
N ILE A 165 -8.55 -0.74 -9.95
CA ILE A 165 -9.26 -0.42 -11.21
C ILE A 165 -8.42 0.53 -12.08
N ARG A 166 -7.73 1.50 -11.48
CA ARG A 166 -6.83 2.42 -12.21
C ARG A 166 -5.69 1.68 -12.88
N HIS A 167 -5.03 0.78 -12.15
CA HIS A 167 -3.91 0.01 -12.69
C HIS A 167 -4.33 -0.86 -13.87
N PHE A 168 -5.49 -1.53 -13.77
CA PHE A 168 -6.02 -2.32 -14.86
C PHE A 168 -6.52 -1.48 -16.05
N ARG A 169 -7.10 -0.31 -15.80
CA ARG A 169 -7.42 0.65 -16.88
C ARG A 169 -6.17 1.16 -17.58
N PHE A 170 -5.09 1.39 -16.83
CA PHE A 170 -3.82 1.80 -17.41
C PHE A 170 -3.27 0.74 -18.38
N VAL A 171 -3.16 -0.50 -17.94
CA VAL A 171 -2.65 -1.58 -18.81
C VAL A 171 -3.58 -1.85 -19.98
N SER A 172 -4.90 -1.78 -19.79
CA SER A 172 -5.89 -1.92 -20.87
C SER A 172 -5.72 -0.84 -21.94
N ALA A 173 -5.52 0.41 -21.53
CA ALA A 173 -5.32 1.53 -22.45
C ALA A 173 -4.03 1.37 -23.26
N VAL A 174 -2.94 0.90 -22.64
CA VAL A 174 -1.67 0.64 -23.34
C VAL A 174 -1.78 -0.58 -24.26
N ALA A 175 -2.52 -1.61 -23.84
CA ALA A 175 -2.78 -2.81 -24.67
C ALA A 175 -3.70 -2.55 -25.86
N GLY A 176 -4.52 -1.49 -25.81
CA GLY A 176 -5.59 -1.25 -26.77
C GLY A 176 -6.76 -2.24 -26.68
N SER A 177 -6.85 -3.00 -25.60
CA SER A 177 -7.90 -3.99 -25.32
C SER A 177 -8.21 -4.05 -23.82
N GLU A 178 -9.42 -4.47 -23.46
CA GLU A 178 -9.82 -4.58 -22.08
C GLU A 178 -9.11 -5.75 -21.37
N ILE A 179 -8.49 -5.45 -20.22
CA ILE A 179 -7.90 -6.43 -19.31
C ILE A 179 -8.72 -6.36 -18.02
N THR A 180 -9.37 -7.48 -17.69
CA THR A 180 -10.28 -7.56 -16.54
C THR A 180 -9.53 -7.41 -15.21
N PRO A 181 -9.93 -6.49 -14.33
CA PRO A 181 -9.35 -6.35 -13.01
C PRO A 181 -9.52 -7.61 -12.17
N THR A 182 -8.47 -7.97 -11.43
CA THR A 182 -8.47 -9.10 -10.49
C THR A 182 -8.19 -8.62 -9.06
N PRO A 183 -8.70 -9.35 -8.05
CA PRO A 183 -8.35 -9.06 -6.66
C PRO A 183 -6.84 -9.10 -6.42
N PRO A 184 -6.32 -8.25 -5.53
CA PRO A 184 -4.91 -8.30 -5.15
C PRO A 184 -4.53 -9.67 -4.57
N LYS A 185 -3.41 -10.21 -5.02
CA LYS A 185 -2.87 -11.48 -4.51
C LYS A 185 -1.34 -11.40 -4.46
N ILE A 186 -0.78 -11.88 -3.36
CA ILE A 186 0.66 -12.07 -3.20
C ILE A 186 0.96 -13.50 -2.80
N ALA A 187 2.07 -14.04 -3.29
CA ALA A 187 2.58 -15.32 -2.85
C ALA A 187 3.58 -15.07 -1.71
N TRP A 188 3.30 -15.66 -0.57
CA TRP A 188 4.22 -15.67 0.57
C TRP A 188 4.35 -17.11 1.08
N ARG A 189 5.56 -17.57 1.26
CA ARG A 189 5.85 -18.88 1.82
C ARG A 189 6.51 -18.71 3.17
N SER A 190 5.89 -19.27 4.16
CA SER A 190 6.45 -19.42 5.49
C SER A 190 6.47 -20.91 5.81
N ASP A 191 7.63 -21.43 6.19
CA ASP A 191 7.82 -22.87 6.43
C ASP A 191 7.32 -23.32 7.80
N ALA A 192 7.09 -22.38 8.73
CA ALA A 192 6.59 -22.66 10.07
C ALA A 192 5.69 -21.52 10.58
N PRO A 193 4.64 -21.83 11.37
CA PRO A 193 3.88 -20.80 12.06
C PRO A 193 4.79 -20.07 13.05
N PRO A 194 4.80 -18.72 13.04
CA PRO A 194 5.70 -17.95 13.90
C PRO A 194 5.27 -17.95 15.38
N ILE A 195 4.15 -18.60 15.70
CA ILE A 195 3.56 -18.73 17.03
C ILE A 195 3.35 -20.20 17.35
N GLU A 196 4.21 -20.74 18.21
CA GLU A 196 4.44 -22.20 18.38
C GLU A 196 3.29 -23.01 19.02
N ASP A 197 2.33 -22.42 19.71
CA ASP A 197 1.38 -23.20 20.53
C ASP A 197 0.22 -23.87 19.75
N GLY A 198 0.21 -23.84 18.44
CA GLY A 198 -0.78 -24.54 17.59
C GLY A 198 -2.24 -24.09 17.70
N ALA A 199 -2.59 -23.20 18.64
CA ALA A 199 -3.94 -22.66 18.79
C ALA A 199 -4.21 -21.56 17.74
N PRO A 200 -5.44 -21.50 17.17
CA PRO A 200 -5.79 -20.46 16.22
C PRO A 200 -5.70 -19.08 16.85
N TYR A 201 -5.20 -18.10 16.10
CA TYR A 201 -5.10 -16.72 16.58
C TYR A 201 -5.64 -15.71 15.57
N VAL A 202 -6.08 -14.57 16.09
CA VAL A 202 -6.52 -13.41 15.31
C VAL A 202 -5.55 -12.26 15.49
N VAL A 203 -5.13 -11.65 14.39
CA VAL A 203 -4.23 -10.48 14.38
C VAL A 203 -5.04 -9.21 14.57
N LEU A 204 -4.63 -8.36 15.48
CA LEU A 204 -5.18 -7.01 15.67
C LEU A 204 -4.09 -5.97 15.36
N ASN A 205 -4.37 -5.10 14.38
CA ASN A 205 -3.50 -3.99 13.99
C ASN A 205 -4.15 -2.65 14.30
N PRO A 206 -4.00 -2.11 15.53
CA PRO A 206 -4.62 -0.85 15.94
C PRO A 206 -3.86 0.38 15.44
N GLY A 207 -2.68 0.20 14.84
CA GLY A 207 -1.81 1.28 14.38
C GLY A 207 -2.30 2.00 13.13
N SER A 208 -1.80 3.22 12.92
CA SER A 208 -1.84 3.97 11.68
C SER A 208 -0.88 5.15 11.76
N ASN A 209 -0.31 5.60 10.66
CA ASN A 209 0.58 6.78 10.58
C ASN A 209 -0.09 8.08 11.05
N GLU A 210 -1.40 8.21 10.89
CA GLU A 210 -2.19 9.36 11.37
C GLU A 210 -3.06 8.91 12.56
N PRO A 211 -2.84 9.47 13.77
CA PRO A 211 -3.60 9.09 14.97
C PRO A 211 -5.12 9.14 14.80
N GLY A 212 -5.62 10.12 14.06
CA GLY A 212 -7.05 10.26 13.78
C GLY A 212 -7.67 9.07 13.00
N ARG A 213 -6.86 8.28 12.30
CA ARG A 213 -7.28 7.08 11.56
C ARG A 213 -7.33 5.82 12.41
N ARG A 214 -6.92 5.89 13.68
CA ARG A 214 -6.88 4.74 14.58
C ARG A 214 -8.25 4.55 15.22
N TRP A 215 -8.88 3.42 14.99
CA TRP A 215 -10.07 3.06 15.77
C TRP A 215 -9.68 2.98 17.25
N PRO A 216 -10.56 3.41 18.20
CA PRO A 216 -10.18 3.51 19.60
C PRO A 216 -9.58 2.22 20.15
N LEU A 217 -8.44 2.30 20.82
CA LEU A 217 -7.77 1.13 21.39
C LEU A 217 -8.69 0.34 22.35
N ALA A 218 -9.52 1.05 23.12
CA ALA A 218 -10.50 0.39 24.00
C ALA A 218 -11.44 -0.56 23.25
N CYS A 219 -11.83 -0.21 22.03
CA CYS A 219 -12.66 -1.07 21.19
C CYS A 219 -11.89 -2.31 20.72
N TYR A 220 -10.63 -2.16 20.31
CA TYR A 220 -9.74 -3.31 20.00
C TYR A 220 -9.59 -4.25 21.20
N LEU A 221 -9.42 -3.71 22.41
CA LEU A 221 -9.31 -4.50 23.64
C LEU A 221 -10.59 -5.25 23.97
N ASN A 222 -11.76 -4.66 23.74
CA ASN A 222 -13.04 -5.32 23.91
C ASN A 222 -13.24 -6.44 22.90
N ILE A 223 -12.88 -6.23 21.64
CA ILE A 223 -12.86 -7.29 20.62
C ILE A 223 -11.88 -8.42 21.01
N ALA A 224 -10.68 -8.08 21.49
CA ALA A 224 -9.72 -9.07 21.96
C ALA A 224 -10.31 -9.98 23.05
N ARG A 225 -11.00 -9.41 24.05
CA ARG A 225 -11.65 -10.20 25.10
C ARG A 225 -12.78 -11.10 24.57
N ARG A 226 -13.53 -10.66 23.53
CA ARG A 226 -14.53 -11.52 22.87
C ARG A 226 -13.83 -12.69 22.15
N LEU A 227 -12.76 -12.44 21.38
CA LEU A 227 -11.99 -13.47 20.69
C LEU A 227 -11.41 -14.51 21.65
N LEU A 228 -10.85 -14.08 22.80
CA LEU A 228 -10.36 -14.98 23.84
C LEU A 228 -11.45 -15.89 24.40
N LYS A 229 -12.68 -15.39 24.59
CA LYS A 229 -13.84 -16.19 25.03
C LYS A 229 -14.26 -17.23 24.00
N GLU A 230 -14.07 -16.95 22.70
CA GLU A 230 -14.33 -17.90 21.61
C GLU A 230 -13.16 -18.90 21.38
N GLY A 231 -12.13 -18.85 22.24
CA GLY A 231 -11.01 -19.78 22.19
C GLY A 231 -9.88 -19.40 21.22
N TYR A 232 -9.92 -18.21 20.64
CA TYR A 232 -8.80 -17.69 19.85
C TYR A 232 -7.73 -17.07 20.75
N ARG A 233 -6.48 -17.16 20.33
CA ARG A 233 -5.42 -16.27 20.82
C ARG A 233 -5.50 -14.94 20.08
N VAL A 234 -4.92 -13.91 20.67
CA VAL A 234 -4.90 -12.56 20.08
C VAL A 234 -3.48 -12.06 19.95
N VAL A 235 -3.11 -11.61 18.75
CA VAL A 235 -1.78 -11.08 18.45
C VAL A 235 -1.89 -9.63 18.04
N PHE A 236 -1.38 -8.72 18.85
CA PHE A 236 -1.27 -7.31 18.49
C PHE A 236 0.00 -7.07 17.67
N VAL A 237 -0.16 -6.37 16.54
CA VAL A 237 0.94 -5.96 15.66
C VAL A 237 0.85 -4.46 15.35
N GLY A 238 1.98 -3.87 14.95
CA GLY A 238 2.08 -2.45 14.59
C GLY A 238 3.52 -1.98 14.60
N ALA A 239 3.77 -0.76 14.12
CA ALA A 239 5.09 -0.14 14.18
C ALA A 239 5.40 0.38 15.59
N GLN A 240 6.70 0.55 15.92
CA GLN A 240 7.14 1.05 17.22
C GLN A 240 6.56 2.44 17.55
N GLU A 241 6.44 3.30 16.54
CA GLU A 241 5.90 4.65 16.66
C GLU A 241 4.37 4.66 16.92
N GLU A 242 3.74 3.53 16.73
CA GLU A 242 2.30 3.33 16.95
C GLU A 242 1.96 2.83 18.34
N LYS A 243 2.99 2.55 19.15
CA LYS A 243 2.85 2.11 20.54
C LYS A 243 2.19 3.21 21.37
N THR A 244 0.89 3.07 21.59
CA THR A 244 0.05 4.02 22.35
C THR A 244 -0.74 3.28 23.40
N GLY A 245 -1.01 3.93 24.54
CA GLY A 245 -1.80 3.34 25.61
C GLY A 245 -1.09 2.20 26.34
N GLU A 246 0.23 2.34 26.59
CA GLU A 246 1.08 1.33 27.24
C GLU A 246 0.48 0.74 28.52
N GLU A 247 -0.16 1.55 29.36
CA GLU A 247 -0.81 1.05 30.56
C GLU A 247 -1.94 0.06 30.25
N ARG A 248 -2.83 0.40 29.30
CA ARG A 248 -3.95 -0.47 28.89
C ARG A 248 -3.48 -1.71 28.16
N MET A 249 -2.47 -1.58 27.29
CA MET A 249 -1.84 -2.73 26.62
C MET A 249 -1.12 -3.63 27.62
N SER A 250 -0.48 -3.08 28.66
CA SER A 250 0.18 -3.86 29.72
C SER A 250 -0.81 -4.65 30.58
N GLU A 251 -2.05 -4.18 30.74
CA GLU A 251 -3.12 -4.91 31.43
C GLU A 251 -3.57 -6.13 30.61
N ILE A 252 -3.94 -5.93 29.34
CA ILE A 252 -4.43 -7.02 28.50
C ILE A 252 -3.31 -7.99 28.09
N GLY A 253 -2.08 -7.51 27.93
CA GLY A 253 -0.92 -8.35 27.62
C GLY A 253 -0.55 -9.35 28.71
N ARG A 254 -1.16 -9.24 29.91
CA ARG A 254 -1.06 -10.23 31.01
C ARG A 254 -2.16 -11.30 30.93
N GLU A 255 -3.19 -11.08 30.09
CA GLU A 255 -4.25 -12.09 29.92
C GLU A 255 -3.68 -13.29 29.14
N ALA A 256 -4.02 -14.50 29.60
CA ALA A 256 -3.60 -15.73 28.91
C ALA A 256 -4.13 -15.74 27.46
N GLY A 257 -3.28 -16.00 26.50
CA GLY A 257 -3.64 -16.02 25.08
C GLY A 257 -3.44 -14.71 24.33
N VAL A 258 -2.97 -13.64 25.00
CA VAL A 258 -2.59 -12.38 24.34
C VAL A 258 -1.08 -12.29 24.12
N ILE A 259 -0.69 -11.86 22.92
CA ILE A 259 0.71 -11.63 22.52
C ILE A 259 0.82 -10.21 21.97
N ASP A 260 1.61 -9.37 22.59
CA ASP A 260 1.92 -8.02 22.10
C ASP A 260 3.24 -8.01 21.33
N LEU A 261 3.15 -7.83 20.02
CA LEU A 261 4.29 -7.73 19.11
C LEU A 261 4.41 -6.34 18.47
N ILE A 262 3.72 -5.32 18.99
CA ILE A 262 3.82 -3.95 18.49
C ILE A 262 5.28 -3.45 18.63
N GLY A 263 5.87 -3.07 17.49
CA GLY A 263 7.26 -2.61 17.40
C GLY A 263 8.31 -3.72 17.48
N LEU A 264 7.92 -4.98 17.55
CA LEU A 264 8.83 -6.12 17.67
C LEU A 264 8.99 -6.94 16.37
N THR A 265 8.21 -6.64 15.35
CA THR A 265 8.21 -7.39 14.09
C THR A 265 8.66 -6.53 12.90
N GLY A 266 9.60 -7.06 12.10
CA GLY A 266 9.85 -6.55 10.76
C GLY A 266 8.82 -7.10 9.76
N LEU A 267 8.80 -6.55 8.54
CA LEU A 267 7.81 -6.94 7.51
C LEU A 267 7.78 -8.45 7.20
N PRO A 268 8.90 -9.17 7.05
CA PRO A 268 8.85 -10.61 6.79
C PRO A 268 8.11 -11.38 7.90
N VAL A 269 8.46 -11.12 9.16
CA VAL A 269 7.81 -11.76 10.33
C VAL A 269 6.34 -11.36 10.42
N LEU A 270 6.00 -10.10 10.10
CA LEU A 270 4.61 -9.66 10.04
C LEU A 270 3.81 -10.43 8.98
N LEU A 271 4.38 -10.67 7.80
CA LEU A 271 3.73 -11.46 6.76
C LEU A 271 3.52 -12.92 7.22
N ASP A 272 4.51 -13.53 7.90
CA ASP A 272 4.38 -14.86 8.48
C ASP A 272 3.23 -14.93 9.48
N ILE A 273 3.15 -13.95 10.39
CA ILE A 273 2.08 -13.84 11.40
C ILE A 273 0.71 -13.71 10.72
N ILE A 274 0.59 -12.82 9.72
CA ILE A 274 -0.67 -12.61 9.02
C ILE A 274 -1.07 -13.86 8.22
N ASN A 275 -0.11 -14.48 7.52
CA ASN A 275 -0.36 -15.63 6.65
C ASN A 275 -0.88 -16.87 7.40
N HIS A 276 -0.50 -17.04 8.67
CA HIS A 276 -0.94 -18.15 9.51
C HIS A 276 -2.10 -17.80 10.45
N ALA A 277 -2.59 -16.57 10.43
CA ALA A 277 -3.69 -16.14 11.27
C ALA A 277 -5.04 -16.73 10.81
N ALA A 278 -5.89 -17.09 11.75
CA ALA A 278 -7.29 -17.43 11.48
C ALA A 278 -8.08 -16.23 10.93
N GLY A 279 -7.67 -15.03 11.31
CA GLY A 279 -8.22 -13.78 10.80
C GLY A 279 -7.45 -12.55 11.27
N MET A 280 -7.82 -11.39 10.73
CA MET A 280 -7.20 -10.11 11.04
C MET A 280 -8.22 -8.98 11.12
N ILE A 281 -8.05 -8.08 12.08
CA ILE A 281 -8.75 -6.79 12.12
C ILE A 281 -7.70 -5.67 12.06
N SER A 282 -7.84 -4.78 11.10
CA SER A 282 -6.88 -3.69 10.87
C SER A 282 -7.56 -2.37 10.56
N ASN A 283 -6.97 -1.27 10.95
CA ASN A 283 -7.28 0.01 10.32
C ASN A 283 -6.87 -0.01 8.83
N ASP A 284 -7.39 0.92 8.03
CA ASP A 284 -6.98 1.15 6.65
C ASP A 284 -5.49 1.54 6.57
N THR A 285 -4.63 0.53 6.43
CA THR A 285 -3.16 0.63 6.41
C THR A 285 -2.54 -0.47 5.54
N GLY A 286 -1.23 -0.40 5.31
CA GLY A 286 -0.50 -1.41 4.53
C GLY A 286 -0.76 -2.86 4.97
N PRO A 287 -0.69 -3.20 6.28
CA PRO A 287 -1.01 -4.54 6.79
C PRO A 287 -2.40 -5.07 6.40
N ALA A 288 -3.43 -4.22 6.31
CA ALA A 288 -4.76 -4.63 5.85
C ALA A 288 -4.72 -5.18 4.41
N HIS A 289 -4.06 -4.45 3.50
CA HIS A 289 -3.88 -4.88 2.11
C HIS A 289 -3.04 -6.16 2.00
N LEU A 290 -2.02 -6.31 2.86
CA LEU A 290 -1.23 -7.55 2.95
C LEU A 290 -2.11 -8.73 3.38
N GLY A 291 -2.92 -8.59 4.43
CA GLY A 291 -3.83 -9.64 4.91
C GLY A 291 -4.82 -10.08 3.82
N ILE A 292 -5.44 -9.13 3.14
CA ILE A 292 -6.35 -9.40 2.02
C ILE A 292 -5.63 -10.17 0.91
N ALA A 293 -4.45 -9.70 0.50
CA ALA A 293 -3.71 -10.29 -0.62
C ALA A 293 -3.06 -11.65 -0.30
N LEU A 294 -2.79 -11.95 0.97
CA LEU A 294 -2.35 -13.26 1.45
C LEU A 294 -3.49 -14.29 1.50
N GLY A 295 -4.75 -13.84 1.44
CA GLY A 295 -5.92 -14.70 1.58
C GLY A 295 -6.39 -14.86 3.03
N THR A 296 -5.77 -14.19 4.00
CA THR A 296 -6.20 -14.18 5.40
C THR A 296 -7.56 -13.49 5.54
N PRO A 297 -8.55 -14.09 6.26
CA PRO A 297 -9.81 -13.43 6.58
C PRO A 297 -9.56 -12.07 7.24
N THR A 298 -9.81 -10.98 6.53
CA THR A 298 -9.40 -9.62 6.96
C THR A 298 -10.59 -8.67 7.01
N LEU A 299 -10.82 -8.09 8.18
CA LEU A 299 -11.76 -7.00 8.41
C LEU A 299 -11.02 -5.68 8.49
N VAL A 300 -11.42 -4.71 7.68
CA VAL A 300 -10.79 -3.39 7.61
C VAL A 300 -11.72 -2.32 8.18
N ILE A 301 -11.22 -1.55 9.15
CA ILE A 301 -11.87 -0.35 9.69
C ILE A 301 -11.55 0.81 8.73
N VAL A 302 -12.58 1.33 8.08
CA VAL A 302 -12.41 2.29 6.97
C VAL A 302 -12.89 3.68 7.37
N GLY A 303 -12.04 4.68 7.14
CA GLY A 303 -12.41 6.09 7.31
C GLY A 303 -12.68 6.80 5.98
N GLY A 304 -13.25 8.01 6.08
CA GLY A 304 -13.74 8.75 4.92
C GLY A 304 -12.69 9.51 4.09
N GLY A 305 -11.40 9.50 4.51
CA GLY A 305 -10.39 10.38 3.90
C GLY A 305 -10.16 10.17 2.40
N HIS A 306 -9.97 8.90 2.01
CA HIS A 306 -9.82 8.44 0.61
C HIS A 306 -10.77 7.28 0.32
N PHE A 307 -12.00 7.38 0.83
CA PHE A 307 -13.01 6.33 0.69
C PHE A 307 -13.21 5.90 -0.77
N GLY A 308 -13.14 4.61 -1.03
CA GLY A 308 -13.28 4.05 -2.36
C GLY A 308 -12.06 4.18 -3.27
N SER A 309 -11.00 4.90 -2.85
CA SER A 309 -9.73 4.94 -3.61
C SER A 309 -8.81 3.77 -3.28
N PHE A 310 -8.72 3.40 -2.00
CA PHE A 310 -7.90 2.28 -1.52
C PHE A 310 -8.77 1.22 -0.85
N VAL A 311 -9.72 1.64 -0.04
CA VAL A 311 -10.75 0.85 0.63
C VAL A 311 -12.06 1.65 0.71
N PRO A 312 -13.26 1.01 0.71
CA PRO A 312 -13.46 -0.40 0.42
C PRO A 312 -13.14 -0.74 -1.03
N TYR A 313 -12.83 -2.02 -1.28
CA TYR A 313 -12.66 -2.51 -2.65
C TYR A 313 -14.00 -2.56 -3.37
N PRO A 314 -14.06 -2.25 -4.67
CA PRO A 314 -15.25 -2.48 -5.49
C PRO A 314 -15.62 -3.97 -5.52
N GLU A 315 -16.90 -4.27 -5.65
CA GLU A 315 -17.43 -5.62 -5.59
C GLU A 315 -16.70 -6.60 -6.53
N ASN A 316 -16.42 -6.18 -7.74
CA ASN A 316 -15.77 -7.00 -8.77
C ASN A 316 -14.29 -7.35 -8.49
N VAL A 317 -13.65 -6.71 -7.50
CA VAL A 317 -12.27 -6.99 -7.07
C VAL A 317 -12.15 -7.24 -5.57
N THR A 318 -13.26 -7.35 -4.86
CA THR A 318 -13.29 -7.72 -3.44
C THR A 318 -13.21 -9.23 -3.31
N PRO A 319 -12.13 -9.79 -2.73
CA PRO A 319 -12.06 -11.23 -2.51
C PRO A 319 -12.94 -11.65 -1.33
N ALA A 320 -13.32 -12.93 -1.30
CA ALA A 320 -14.24 -13.47 -0.29
C ALA A 320 -13.74 -13.33 1.17
N ASN A 321 -12.41 -13.28 1.34
CA ASN A 321 -11.75 -13.11 2.64
C ASN A 321 -11.69 -11.67 3.15
N ALA A 322 -12.24 -10.69 2.43
CA ALA A 322 -12.22 -9.28 2.84
C ALA A 322 -13.60 -8.77 3.26
N ARG A 323 -13.64 -7.97 4.33
CA ARG A 323 -14.79 -7.18 4.76
C ARG A 323 -14.35 -5.77 5.14
N PHE A 324 -15.27 -4.81 4.98
CA PHE A 324 -15.00 -3.39 5.23
C PHE A 324 -16.10 -2.82 6.11
N VAL A 325 -15.72 -2.25 7.25
CA VAL A 325 -16.64 -1.58 8.15
C VAL A 325 -16.34 -0.09 8.18
N PHE A 326 -17.38 0.71 7.97
CA PHE A 326 -17.29 2.17 7.92
C PHE A 326 -18.58 2.81 8.41
N HIS A 327 -18.48 4.06 8.82
CA HIS A 327 -19.61 4.91 9.14
C HIS A 327 -19.63 6.09 8.18
N GLU A 328 -20.60 6.06 7.25
CA GLU A 328 -20.71 7.07 6.19
C GLU A 328 -21.07 8.45 6.76
N MET A 329 -20.39 9.47 6.27
CA MET A 329 -20.59 10.86 6.63
C MET A 329 -20.50 11.74 5.38
N GLU A 330 -21.25 12.85 5.38
CA GLU A 330 -21.27 13.83 4.28
C GLU A 330 -19.89 14.41 3.92
N CYS A 331 -18.94 14.38 4.88
CA CYS A 331 -17.59 14.92 4.69
C CYS A 331 -16.57 13.93 4.13
N TYR A 332 -17.01 12.79 3.61
CA TYR A 332 -16.12 11.82 2.96
C TYR A 332 -15.32 12.47 1.82
N HIS A 333 -14.19 11.88 1.47
CA HIS A 333 -13.22 12.41 0.50
C HIS A 333 -12.48 13.69 0.98
N CYS A 334 -12.32 13.82 2.29
CA CYS A 334 -11.65 14.98 2.91
C CYS A 334 -10.12 14.94 2.84
N PHE A 335 -9.51 13.94 2.20
CA PHE A 335 -8.04 13.75 2.13
C PHE A 335 -7.38 13.78 3.52
N TRP A 336 -8.05 13.22 4.52
CA TRP A 336 -7.65 13.21 5.94
C TRP A 336 -7.54 14.62 6.56
N ARG A 337 -8.04 15.65 5.90
CA ARG A 337 -8.15 17.02 6.43
C ARG A 337 -9.49 17.21 7.12
N CYS A 338 -9.66 16.45 8.23
CA CYS A 338 -10.93 16.44 8.96
C CYS A 338 -11.17 17.77 9.66
N HIS A 339 -12.23 18.46 9.26
CA HIS A 339 -12.69 19.70 9.92
C HIS A 339 -13.70 19.45 11.06
N LYS A 340 -14.11 18.20 11.25
CA LYS A 340 -15.09 17.80 12.29
C LYS A 340 -14.42 17.29 13.56
N ARG A 341 -13.09 17.05 13.59
CA ARG A 341 -12.38 16.66 14.82
C ARG A 341 -12.01 17.89 15.64
N PRO A 342 -12.20 17.86 16.98
CA PRO A 342 -11.88 19.02 17.85
C PRO A 342 -10.41 19.39 17.86
N THR A 343 -9.52 18.40 17.92
CA THR A 343 -8.07 18.60 17.89
C THR A 343 -7.37 17.65 16.93
N LYS A 344 -6.12 17.93 16.60
CA LYS A 344 -5.30 17.04 15.73
C LYS A 344 -4.98 15.68 16.37
N PHE A 345 -5.25 15.49 17.64
CA PHE A 345 -4.98 14.24 18.37
C PHE A 345 -6.23 13.35 18.47
N ASP A 346 -7.42 13.92 18.21
CA ASP A 346 -8.66 13.16 18.31
C ASP A 346 -8.83 12.21 17.12
N VAL A 347 -9.52 11.12 17.38
CA VAL A 347 -9.95 10.17 16.34
C VAL A 347 -10.94 10.88 15.39
N PHE A 348 -10.87 10.57 14.11
CA PHE A 348 -11.84 11.09 13.16
C PHE A 348 -13.25 10.60 13.49
N PRO A 349 -14.29 11.46 13.50
CA PRO A 349 -15.65 11.07 13.83
C PRO A 349 -16.18 9.89 13.00
N CYS A 350 -15.81 9.80 11.73
CA CYS A 350 -16.19 8.66 10.87
C CYS A 350 -15.56 7.33 11.31
N ILE A 351 -14.48 7.37 12.08
CA ILE A 351 -13.82 6.19 12.65
C ILE A 351 -14.39 5.89 14.04
N SER A 352 -14.51 6.90 14.91
CA SER A 352 -15.01 6.71 16.28
C SER A 352 -16.49 6.31 16.34
N ALA A 353 -17.27 6.61 15.30
CA ALA A 353 -18.67 6.20 15.18
C ALA A 353 -18.86 4.72 14.78
N ILE A 354 -17.79 3.99 14.45
CA ILE A 354 -17.87 2.57 14.13
C ILE A 354 -18.05 1.78 15.43
N GLY A 355 -19.22 1.15 15.59
CA GLY A 355 -19.56 0.40 16.80
C GLY A 355 -18.88 -0.97 16.87
N GLU A 356 -18.53 -1.40 18.09
CA GLU A 356 -17.86 -2.67 18.37
C GLU A 356 -18.68 -3.90 17.94
N ASP A 357 -20.00 -3.87 18.13
CA ASP A 357 -20.86 -4.99 17.78
C ASP A 357 -20.88 -5.24 16.27
N ARG A 358 -20.89 -4.17 15.46
CA ARG A 358 -20.79 -4.31 14.01
C ARG A 358 -19.46 -4.91 13.58
N VAL A 359 -18.36 -4.49 14.22
CA VAL A 359 -17.02 -5.06 13.97
C VAL A 359 -16.99 -6.54 14.38
N TRP A 360 -17.63 -6.88 15.50
CA TRP A 360 -17.71 -8.26 15.97
C TRP A 360 -18.49 -9.15 14.99
N ASP A 361 -19.68 -8.74 14.59
CA ASP A 361 -20.55 -9.54 13.71
C ASP A 361 -19.86 -9.84 12.38
N GLU A 362 -19.14 -8.87 11.81
CA GLU A 362 -18.42 -9.04 10.55
C GLU A 362 -17.20 -9.97 10.69
N ILE A 363 -16.40 -9.82 11.75
CA ILE A 363 -15.23 -10.71 11.93
C ILE A 363 -15.65 -12.13 12.31
N GLU A 364 -16.68 -12.29 13.15
CA GLU A 364 -17.21 -13.60 13.50
C GLU A 364 -17.73 -14.34 12.25
N GLY A 365 -18.43 -13.63 11.36
CA GLY A 365 -18.88 -14.17 10.08
C GLY A 365 -17.71 -14.63 9.18
N LEU A 366 -16.64 -13.84 9.10
CA LEU A 366 -15.43 -14.20 8.36
C LEU A 366 -14.73 -15.44 8.95
N LEU A 367 -14.55 -15.49 10.28
CA LEU A 367 -13.89 -16.60 10.95
C LEU A 367 -14.66 -17.92 10.77
N LYS A 368 -15.99 -17.89 10.82
CA LYS A 368 -16.83 -19.07 10.58
C LYS A 368 -16.78 -19.54 9.13
N SER A 369 -16.69 -18.63 8.16
CA SER A 369 -16.60 -18.97 6.75
C SER A 369 -15.21 -19.50 6.33
N GLY A 370 -14.13 -18.99 6.95
CA GLY A 370 -12.75 -19.40 6.67
C GLY A 370 -12.38 -20.76 7.26
N GLY A 371 -13.10 -21.24 8.29
CA GLY A 371 -12.89 -22.57 8.89
C GLY A 371 -13.54 -23.75 8.13
N ALA A 372 -14.20 -23.47 7.01
CA ALA A 372 -14.89 -24.47 6.18
C ALA A 372 -14.18 -24.83 4.87
N ALA A 373 -12.93 -24.35 4.67
CA ALA A 373 -12.14 -24.56 3.46
C ALA A 373 -10.95 -25.51 3.67
#